data_aa19ad0be062cd8290906db07b86426d
#
_entry.id   aa19ad0be062cd8290906db07b86426d
#
_cell.length_a   1.000
_cell.length_b   1.000
_cell.length_c   1.000
_cell.angle_alpha   90.00
_cell.angle_beta   90.00
_cell.angle_gamma   90.00
#
_symmetry.space_group_name_H-M   'P 1'
#
loop_
_entity.id
_entity.type
_entity.pdbx_description
1 polymer ?
#
loop_
_entity_poly.entity_id
_entity_poly.type
_entity_poly.pdbx_seq_one_letter_code
_entity_poly.pdbx_strand_id
1 'polypeptide(L)'
;MPNTVKVPKDFEKIFDKAEEDVGAYFREIKRDPSKGTIEIGGERYILVRAASMSVDFFDTVKKFYNDKSEEEAFFVAHEMLFDISHAIGKQDAKDFHKKLGLTDPIEKLSAGPVHFAHSGWAFVDIFPESRPTPDKNYYLIYDHPYSFEADAWEKRLRHSKSSVCVMNAGYSSGW
;
A
#
# COMPACT_ATOMS: atom_id res chain seq x y z
N MET A 1 14.12 16.02 -5.84
CA MET A 1 13.71 15.12 -4.73
C MET A 1 12.25 14.73 -4.94
N PRO A 2 11.92 13.47 -4.88
CA PRO A 2 10.52 13.03 -4.97
C PRO A 2 9.71 13.62 -3.79
N ASN A 3 8.41 13.89 -4.04
CA ASN A 3 7.52 14.48 -3.05
C ASN A 3 6.62 13.45 -2.36
N THR A 4 6.52 12.25 -2.94
CA THR A 4 5.62 11.18 -2.48
C THR A 4 6.34 10.07 -1.71
N VAL A 5 7.67 10.13 -1.65
CA VAL A 5 8.53 9.18 -0.96
C VAL A 5 9.79 9.89 -0.48
N LYS A 6 10.33 9.47 0.66
CA LYS A 6 11.65 9.91 1.11
C LYS A 6 12.64 8.77 0.94
N VAL A 7 13.77 9.07 0.32
CA VAL A 7 14.77 8.06 -0.06
C VAL A 7 16.19 8.57 0.22
N PRO A 8 17.17 7.66 0.40
CA PRO A 8 18.59 8.02 0.41
C PRO A 8 19.01 8.70 -0.91
N LYS A 9 19.98 9.59 -0.84
CA LYS A 9 20.45 10.39 -2.00
C LYS A 9 20.79 9.56 -3.23
N ASP A 10 21.38 8.40 -3.04
CA ASP A 10 21.80 7.52 -4.14
C ASP A 10 20.61 6.97 -4.96
N PHE A 11 19.41 6.99 -4.39
CA PHE A 11 18.18 6.52 -5.03
C PHE A 11 17.32 7.65 -5.59
N GLU A 12 17.57 8.91 -5.23
CA GLU A 12 16.73 10.06 -5.63
C GLU A 12 16.40 10.06 -7.13
N LYS A 13 17.41 9.85 -7.98
CA LYS A 13 17.23 9.91 -9.46
C LYS A 13 16.23 8.87 -9.98
N ILE A 14 16.26 7.64 -9.45
CA ILE A 14 15.35 6.60 -9.93
C ILE A 14 13.94 6.81 -9.36
N PHE A 15 13.85 7.34 -8.15
CA PHE A 15 12.56 7.68 -7.56
C PHE A 15 11.95 8.96 -8.15
N ASP A 16 12.75 9.94 -8.60
CA ASP A 16 12.25 11.09 -9.38
C ASP A 16 11.58 10.62 -10.70
N LYS A 17 12.21 9.65 -11.39
CA LYS A 17 11.61 9.01 -12.58
C LYS A 17 10.32 8.26 -12.23
N ALA A 18 10.35 7.46 -11.16
CA ALA A 18 9.17 6.73 -10.71
C ALA A 18 8.01 7.67 -10.38
N GLU A 19 8.28 8.83 -9.76
CA GLU A 19 7.27 9.84 -9.44
C GLU A 19 6.65 10.46 -10.70
N GLU A 20 7.45 10.70 -11.74
CA GLU A 20 6.94 11.17 -13.04
C GLU A 20 6.02 10.14 -13.68
N ASP A 21 6.46 8.87 -13.78
CA ASP A 21 5.74 7.78 -14.40
C ASP A 21 4.43 7.44 -13.67
N VAL A 22 4.50 7.28 -12.34
CA VAL A 22 3.33 7.00 -11.50
C VAL A 22 2.38 8.19 -11.47
N GLY A 23 2.91 9.41 -11.38
CA GLY A 23 2.10 10.63 -11.43
C GLY A 23 1.36 10.75 -12.77
N ALA A 24 1.99 10.38 -13.89
CA ALA A 24 1.34 10.34 -15.19
C ALA A 24 0.20 9.31 -15.23
N TYR A 25 0.44 8.11 -14.71
CA TYR A 25 -0.57 7.05 -14.60
C TYR A 25 -1.81 7.50 -13.81
N PHE A 26 -1.62 8.11 -12.63
CA PHE A 26 -2.75 8.58 -11.82
C PHE A 26 -3.46 9.81 -12.38
N ARG A 27 -2.82 10.61 -13.24
CA ARG A 27 -3.51 11.69 -13.98
C ARG A 27 -4.52 11.18 -15.01
N GLU A 28 -4.43 9.90 -15.42
CA GLU A 28 -5.41 9.27 -16.32
C GLU A 28 -6.73 8.89 -15.63
N ILE A 29 -6.92 9.25 -14.36
CA ILE A 29 -8.15 8.95 -13.64
C ILE A 29 -9.38 9.46 -14.36
N LYS A 30 -10.34 8.57 -14.64
CA LYS A 30 -11.63 8.86 -15.26
C LYS A 30 -12.74 8.59 -14.24
N ARG A 31 -13.60 9.56 -14.06
CA ARG A 31 -14.78 9.43 -13.19
C ARG A 31 -16.03 9.64 -14.01
N ASP A 32 -16.94 8.68 -13.98
CA ASP A 32 -18.25 8.77 -14.60
C ASP A 32 -19.35 8.51 -13.54
N PRO A 33 -19.84 9.56 -12.86
CA PRO A 33 -20.88 9.40 -11.84
C PRO A 33 -22.19 8.84 -12.38
N SER A 34 -22.46 9.01 -13.68
CA SER A 34 -23.70 8.49 -14.31
C SER A 34 -23.69 6.97 -14.42
N LYS A 35 -22.49 6.36 -14.45
CA LYS A 35 -22.28 4.91 -14.42
C LYS A 35 -21.76 4.41 -13.07
N GLY A 36 -21.45 5.32 -12.13
CA GLY A 36 -20.83 4.99 -10.85
C GLY A 36 -19.43 4.40 -11.02
N THR A 37 -18.62 4.90 -11.97
CA THR A 37 -17.29 4.33 -12.26
C THR A 37 -16.16 5.28 -11.93
N ILE A 38 -15.05 4.70 -11.44
CA ILE A 38 -13.74 5.31 -11.36
C ILE A 38 -12.77 4.34 -12.03
N GLU A 39 -12.01 4.82 -13.00
CA GLU A 39 -11.04 4.03 -13.75
C GLU A 39 -9.68 4.75 -13.78
N ILE A 40 -8.61 4.00 -13.61
CA ILE A 40 -7.22 4.45 -13.73
C ILE A 40 -6.48 3.41 -14.57
N GLY A 41 -5.86 3.83 -15.64
CA GLY A 41 -5.09 2.91 -16.46
C GLY A 41 -5.91 1.84 -17.21
N GLY A 42 -7.24 1.95 -17.21
CA GLY A 42 -8.16 0.95 -17.75
C GLY A 42 -8.74 0.00 -16.69
N GLU A 43 -8.23 0.05 -15.46
CA GLU A 43 -8.70 -0.77 -14.35
C GLU A 43 -9.75 -0.05 -13.51
N ARG A 44 -10.69 -0.81 -12.95
CA ARG A 44 -11.79 -0.30 -12.14
C ARG A 44 -11.36 -0.10 -10.68
N TYR A 45 -11.58 1.11 -10.16
CA TYR A 45 -11.33 1.45 -8.77
C TYR A 45 -12.61 1.78 -8.01
N ILE A 46 -12.55 1.69 -6.69
CA ILE A 46 -13.59 2.17 -5.77
C ILE A 46 -12.95 3.03 -4.68
N LEU A 47 -13.71 3.98 -4.14
CA LEU A 47 -13.31 4.72 -2.95
C LEU A 47 -13.91 4.04 -1.73
N VAL A 48 -13.07 3.64 -0.80
CA VAL A 48 -13.46 3.02 0.47
C VAL A 48 -12.98 3.90 1.62
N ARG A 49 -13.76 3.99 2.69
CA ARG A 49 -13.33 4.71 3.88
C ARG A 49 -12.21 3.93 4.59
N ALA A 50 -11.13 4.61 4.94
CA ALA A 50 -9.97 4.02 5.59
C ALA A 50 -10.32 3.19 6.83
N ALA A 51 -11.16 3.74 7.73
CA ALA A 51 -11.58 3.03 8.94
C ALA A 51 -12.28 1.70 8.66
N SER A 52 -13.04 1.61 7.54
CA SER A 52 -13.75 0.38 7.18
C SER A 52 -12.82 -0.76 6.77
N MET A 53 -11.62 -0.41 6.25
CA MET A 53 -10.58 -1.38 5.87
C MET A 53 -9.48 -1.50 6.94
N SER A 54 -9.76 -1.07 8.16
CA SER A 54 -8.86 -1.14 9.30
C SER A 54 -9.67 -1.39 10.58
N VAL A 55 -9.76 -0.45 11.49
CA VAL A 55 -10.37 -0.60 12.82
C VAL A 55 -11.79 -1.18 12.79
N ASP A 56 -12.66 -0.74 11.85
CA ASP A 56 -14.04 -1.23 11.76
C ASP A 56 -14.08 -2.69 11.24
N PHE A 57 -13.10 -3.11 10.43
CA PHE A 57 -12.98 -4.50 9.98
C PHE A 57 -12.62 -5.43 11.15
N PHE A 58 -11.64 -5.06 11.98
CA PHE A 58 -11.29 -5.81 13.19
C PHE A 58 -12.49 -5.97 14.12
N ASP A 59 -13.25 -4.90 14.34
CA ASP A 59 -14.47 -4.94 15.14
C ASP A 59 -15.56 -5.86 14.55
N THR A 60 -15.65 -5.90 13.23
CA THR A 60 -16.62 -6.77 12.52
C THR A 60 -16.24 -8.23 12.69
N VAL A 61 -14.98 -8.59 12.45
CA VAL A 61 -14.50 -9.96 12.61
C VAL A 61 -14.66 -10.42 14.06
N LYS A 62 -14.32 -9.58 15.05
CA LYS A 62 -14.52 -9.88 16.47
C LYS A 62 -15.97 -10.22 16.81
N LYS A 63 -16.96 -9.57 16.17
CA LYS A 63 -18.38 -9.89 16.37
C LYS A 63 -18.76 -11.24 15.80
N PHE A 64 -18.19 -11.63 14.65
CA PHE A 64 -18.43 -12.95 14.04
C PHE A 64 -17.76 -14.09 14.82
N TYR A 65 -16.61 -13.83 15.42
CA TYR A 65 -15.84 -14.79 16.21
C TYR A 65 -16.03 -14.57 17.71
N ASN A 66 -17.27 -14.30 18.15
CA ASN A 66 -17.58 -14.00 19.55
C ASN A 66 -17.46 -15.20 20.49
N ASP A 67 -17.34 -16.41 19.94
CA ASP A 67 -17.06 -17.67 20.66
C ASP A 67 -15.54 -17.95 20.83
N LYS A 68 -14.70 -17.12 20.23
CA LYS A 68 -13.25 -17.22 20.29
C LYS A 68 -12.64 -16.18 21.21
N SER A 69 -11.37 -16.37 21.54
CA SER A 69 -10.58 -15.35 22.25
C SER A 69 -10.44 -14.08 21.40
N GLU A 70 -10.21 -12.96 22.06
CA GLU A 70 -9.94 -11.70 21.37
C GLU A 70 -8.70 -11.77 20.47
N GLU A 71 -7.70 -12.53 20.90
CA GLU A 71 -6.46 -12.75 20.16
C GLU A 71 -6.68 -13.58 18.90
N GLU A 72 -7.47 -14.65 18.98
CA GLU A 72 -7.84 -15.45 17.79
C GLU A 72 -8.64 -14.64 16.78
N ALA A 73 -9.63 -13.88 17.23
CA ALA A 73 -10.42 -13.01 16.34
C ALA A 73 -9.56 -11.93 15.69
N PHE A 74 -8.61 -11.35 16.45
CA PHE A 74 -7.65 -10.38 15.92
C PHE A 74 -6.74 -11.01 14.86
N PHE A 75 -6.21 -12.21 15.12
CA PHE A 75 -5.38 -12.94 14.17
C PHE A 75 -6.12 -13.23 12.84
N VAL A 76 -7.37 -13.68 12.92
CA VAL A 76 -8.19 -13.90 11.71
C VAL A 76 -8.37 -12.62 10.90
N ALA A 77 -8.68 -11.51 11.55
CA ALA A 77 -8.82 -10.21 10.86
C ALA A 77 -7.50 -9.79 10.21
N HIS A 78 -6.38 -10.00 10.92
CA HIS A 78 -5.03 -9.71 10.45
C HIS A 78 -4.74 -10.48 9.15
N GLU A 79 -4.87 -11.82 9.16
CA GLU A 79 -4.59 -12.65 7.99
C GLU A 79 -5.47 -12.29 6.78
N MET A 80 -6.76 -12.05 7.01
CA MET A 80 -7.68 -11.67 5.93
C MET A 80 -7.28 -10.33 5.28
N LEU A 81 -6.94 -9.31 6.07
CA LEU A 81 -6.53 -8.02 5.55
C LEU A 81 -5.17 -8.09 4.84
N PHE A 82 -4.25 -8.88 5.38
CA PHE A 82 -2.95 -9.11 4.74
C PHE A 82 -3.11 -9.76 3.38
N ASP A 83 -3.85 -10.86 3.28
CA ASP A 83 -4.02 -11.61 2.03
C ASP A 83 -4.74 -10.79 0.95
N ILE A 84 -5.81 -10.05 1.34
CA ILE A 84 -6.52 -9.15 0.43
C ILE A 84 -5.56 -8.09 -0.12
N SER A 85 -4.82 -7.42 0.74
CA SER A 85 -3.93 -6.35 0.32
C SER A 85 -2.70 -6.85 -0.45
N HIS A 86 -2.18 -8.04 -0.12
CA HIS A 86 -1.15 -8.71 -0.90
C HIS A 86 -1.63 -8.98 -2.34
N ALA A 87 -2.85 -9.49 -2.50
CA ALA A 87 -3.42 -9.73 -3.82
C ALA A 87 -3.60 -8.42 -4.61
N ILE A 88 -4.02 -7.33 -3.96
CA ILE A 88 -4.14 -5.99 -4.56
C ILE A 88 -2.76 -5.50 -5.04
N GLY A 89 -1.75 -5.47 -4.16
CA GLY A 89 -0.41 -5.01 -4.50
C GLY A 89 0.20 -5.78 -5.65
N LYS A 90 0.04 -7.11 -5.64
CA LYS A 90 0.53 -7.98 -6.72
C LYS A 90 -0.15 -7.71 -8.06
N GLN A 91 -1.45 -7.42 -8.07
CA GLN A 91 -2.16 -7.13 -9.31
C GLN A 91 -1.83 -5.72 -9.81
N ASP A 92 -1.82 -4.73 -8.94
CA ASP A 92 -1.42 -3.36 -9.28
C ASP A 92 -0.01 -3.31 -9.88
N ALA A 93 0.96 -4.03 -9.27
CA ALA A 93 2.31 -4.14 -9.80
C ALA A 93 2.33 -4.70 -11.23
N LYS A 94 1.61 -5.80 -11.48
CA LYS A 94 1.56 -6.43 -12.81
C LYS A 94 0.98 -5.50 -13.85
N ASP A 95 -0.14 -4.86 -13.57
CA ASP A 95 -0.85 -4.02 -14.51
C ASP A 95 -0.06 -2.74 -14.81
N PHE A 96 0.51 -2.12 -13.77
CA PHE A 96 1.36 -0.94 -13.90
C PHE A 96 2.64 -1.24 -14.71
N HIS A 97 3.37 -2.31 -14.35
CA HIS A 97 4.61 -2.66 -15.04
C HIS A 97 4.36 -3.03 -16.51
N LYS A 98 3.27 -3.75 -16.79
CA LYS A 98 2.86 -4.10 -18.16
C LYS A 98 2.50 -2.86 -18.96
N LYS A 99 1.73 -1.95 -18.39
CA LYS A 99 1.27 -0.73 -19.06
C LYS A 99 2.44 0.18 -19.45
N LEU A 100 3.42 0.34 -18.58
CA LEU A 100 4.60 1.17 -18.81
C LEU A 100 5.76 0.43 -19.49
N GLY A 101 5.65 -0.88 -19.73
CA GLY A 101 6.71 -1.69 -20.31
C GLY A 101 7.95 -1.79 -19.44
N LEU A 102 7.83 -1.67 -18.13
CA LEU A 102 8.95 -1.73 -17.20
C LEU A 102 9.54 -3.14 -17.17
N THR A 103 10.84 -3.25 -17.42
CA THR A 103 11.57 -4.52 -17.40
C THR A 103 12.66 -4.57 -16.33
N ASP A 104 13.28 -3.43 -16.04
CA ASP A 104 14.32 -3.31 -15.03
C ASP A 104 13.77 -3.54 -13.61
N PRO A 105 14.37 -4.45 -12.80
CA PRO A 105 13.89 -4.77 -11.46
C PRO A 105 13.89 -3.57 -10.51
N ILE A 106 14.86 -2.65 -10.63
CA ILE A 106 14.97 -1.49 -9.74
C ILE A 106 13.93 -0.44 -10.12
N GLU A 107 13.67 -0.23 -11.42
CA GLU A 107 12.56 0.63 -11.87
C GLU A 107 11.19 0.10 -11.38
N LYS A 108 10.97 -1.21 -11.46
CA LYS A 108 9.76 -1.85 -10.92
C LYS A 108 9.62 -1.62 -9.42
N LEU A 109 10.70 -1.87 -8.68
CA LEU A 109 10.71 -1.69 -7.23
C LEU A 109 10.44 -0.23 -6.84
N SER A 110 11.10 0.73 -7.49
CA SER A 110 10.97 2.16 -7.15
C SER A 110 9.57 2.71 -7.41
N ALA A 111 8.83 2.13 -8.35
CA ALA A 111 7.46 2.54 -8.62
C ALA A 111 6.49 2.17 -7.47
N GLY A 112 6.75 1.10 -6.71
CA GLY A 112 5.88 0.62 -5.64
C GLY A 112 5.59 1.66 -4.55
N PRO A 113 6.59 2.18 -3.86
CA PRO A 113 6.41 3.21 -2.84
C PRO A 113 5.67 4.47 -3.34
N VAL A 114 5.94 4.88 -4.58
CA VAL A 114 5.29 6.04 -5.19
C VAL A 114 3.83 5.72 -5.53
N HIS A 115 3.55 4.56 -6.10
CA HIS A 115 2.18 4.10 -6.39
C HIS A 115 1.36 3.98 -5.10
N PHE A 116 1.97 3.48 -4.05
CA PHE A 116 1.39 3.35 -2.72
C PHE A 116 0.93 4.69 -2.15
N ALA A 117 1.76 5.73 -2.27
CA ALA A 117 1.41 7.09 -1.85
C ALA A 117 0.27 7.68 -2.69
N HIS A 118 0.32 7.54 -4.02
CA HIS A 118 -0.74 8.03 -4.92
C HIS A 118 -2.07 7.31 -4.71
N SER A 119 -2.05 6.04 -4.30
CA SER A 119 -3.25 5.26 -3.97
C SER A 119 -3.84 5.61 -2.61
N GLY A 120 -3.15 6.43 -1.80
CA GLY A 120 -3.63 6.90 -0.50
C GLY A 120 -3.42 5.91 0.66
N TRP A 121 -2.47 4.99 0.53
CA TRP A 121 -2.17 4.00 1.59
C TRP A 121 -1.28 4.60 2.68
N ALA A 122 -0.10 5.09 2.32
CA ALA A 122 0.84 5.77 3.19
C ALA A 122 1.92 6.50 2.41
N PHE A 123 2.62 7.39 3.07
CA PHE A 123 3.93 7.87 2.64
C PHE A 123 4.99 6.81 3.00
N VAL A 124 6.03 6.67 2.20
CA VAL A 124 7.12 5.72 2.46
C VAL A 124 8.42 6.47 2.72
N ASP A 125 9.05 6.23 3.86
CA ASP A 125 10.38 6.75 4.23
C ASP A 125 11.38 5.58 4.20
N ILE A 126 12.20 5.51 3.15
CA ILE A 126 13.20 4.44 2.95
C ILE A 126 14.50 4.82 3.65
N PHE A 127 14.97 3.92 4.52
CA PHE A 127 16.17 4.17 5.32
C PHE A 127 17.47 3.89 4.56
N PRO A 128 18.56 4.61 4.93
CA PRO A 128 19.86 4.49 4.26
C PRO A 128 20.50 3.09 4.31
N GLU A 129 20.09 2.26 5.28
CA GLU A 129 20.56 0.88 5.42
C GLU A 129 20.00 -0.06 4.34
N SER A 130 18.99 0.37 3.60
CA SER A 130 18.35 -0.40 2.55
C SER A 130 19.32 -0.76 1.42
N ARG A 131 19.18 -1.97 0.90
CA ARG A 131 19.95 -2.51 -0.23
C ARG A 131 19.01 -3.11 -1.26
N PRO A 132 18.42 -2.30 -2.13
CA PRO A 132 17.46 -2.76 -3.14
C PRO A 132 18.19 -3.40 -4.34
N THR A 133 18.84 -4.55 -4.11
CA THR A 133 19.53 -5.31 -5.15
C THR A 133 18.62 -6.41 -5.70
N PRO A 134 18.73 -6.81 -6.99
CA PRO A 134 17.89 -7.85 -7.58
C PRO A 134 18.38 -9.27 -7.26
N ASP A 135 19.04 -9.48 -6.13
CA ASP A 135 19.65 -10.75 -5.72
C ASP A 135 19.29 -11.12 -4.27
N LYS A 136 19.90 -12.20 -3.77
CA LYS A 136 19.68 -12.72 -2.40
C LYS A 136 20.11 -11.77 -1.28
N ASN A 137 20.81 -10.67 -1.60
CA ASN A 137 21.20 -9.65 -0.63
C ASN A 137 20.19 -8.50 -0.57
N TYR A 138 19.07 -8.63 -1.27
CA TYR A 138 17.97 -7.69 -1.21
C TYR A 138 17.55 -7.45 0.24
N TYR A 139 17.48 -6.19 0.60
CA TYR A 139 17.05 -5.75 1.92
C TYR A 139 16.47 -4.35 1.83
N LEU A 140 15.25 -4.18 2.25
CA LEU A 140 14.56 -2.90 2.23
C LEU A 140 13.97 -2.62 3.61
N ILE A 141 14.44 -1.54 4.25
CA ILE A 141 13.88 -1.02 5.50
C ILE A 141 13.22 0.31 5.20
N TYR A 142 12.00 0.48 5.66
CA TYR A 142 11.25 1.71 5.51
C TYR A 142 10.17 1.84 6.58
N ASP A 143 9.77 3.08 6.83
CA ASP A 143 8.60 3.41 7.62
C ASP A 143 7.45 3.87 6.74
N HIS A 144 6.23 3.75 7.29
CA HIS A 144 5.01 4.30 6.73
C HIS A 144 4.46 5.43 7.63
N PRO A 145 5.10 6.61 7.70
CA PRO A 145 4.47 7.75 8.33
C PRO A 145 3.18 8.08 7.57
N TYR A 146 2.16 8.50 8.28
CA TYR A 146 0.81 8.77 7.72
C TYR A 146 0.11 7.53 7.14
N SER A 147 0.31 6.35 7.75
CA SER A 147 -0.45 5.14 7.41
C SER A 147 -1.95 5.35 7.62
N PHE A 148 -2.76 5.02 6.60
CA PHE A 148 -4.22 5.13 6.72
C PHE A 148 -4.79 4.24 7.84
N GLU A 149 -4.12 3.11 8.12
CA GLU A 149 -4.52 2.18 9.18
C GLU A 149 -4.24 2.77 10.55
N ALA A 150 -3.01 3.26 10.79
CA ALA A 150 -2.65 3.92 12.05
C ALA A 150 -3.57 5.12 12.33
N ASP A 151 -3.75 6.00 11.33
CA ASP A 151 -4.67 7.14 11.40
C ASP A 151 -6.09 6.74 11.79
N ALA A 152 -6.59 5.62 11.26
CA ALA A 152 -7.94 5.16 11.57
C ALA A 152 -8.07 4.71 13.04
N TRP A 153 -7.06 4.04 13.58
CA TRP A 153 -7.01 3.64 14.99
C TRP A 153 -6.88 4.84 15.93
N GLU A 154 -5.98 5.77 15.62
CA GLU A 154 -5.78 7.00 16.40
C GLU A 154 -7.05 7.86 16.46
N LYS A 155 -7.73 8.07 15.33
CA LYS A 155 -9.01 8.82 15.27
C LYS A 155 -10.13 8.17 16.08
N ARG A 156 -10.05 6.87 16.35
CA ARG A 156 -10.98 6.15 17.24
C ARG A 156 -10.49 6.11 18.68
N LEU A 157 -9.36 6.76 19.00
CA LEU A 157 -8.73 6.74 20.33
C LEU A 157 -8.48 5.29 20.82
N ARG A 158 -8.08 4.41 19.92
CA ARG A 158 -7.86 2.99 20.21
C ARG A 158 -6.39 2.63 20.13
N HIS A 159 -6.01 1.71 21.01
CA HIS A 159 -4.68 1.12 21.05
C HIS A 159 -4.78 -0.39 20.83
N SER A 160 -3.77 -0.98 20.20
CA SER A 160 -3.61 -2.42 20.04
C SER A 160 -2.30 -2.87 20.66
N LYS A 161 -2.28 -4.11 21.14
CA LYS A 161 -1.05 -4.79 21.60
C LYS A 161 -0.23 -5.36 20.44
N SER A 162 -0.85 -5.50 19.27
CA SER A 162 -0.26 -6.03 18.05
C SER A 162 -0.25 -4.97 16.95
N SER A 163 0.57 -5.17 15.91
CA SER A 163 0.60 -4.28 14.75
C SER A 163 -0.78 -4.22 14.07
N VAL A 164 -1.20 -3.02 13.68
CA VAL A 164 -2.47 -2.76 12.98
C VAL A 164 -2.27 -2.33 11.53
N CYS A 165 -1.03 -2.06 11.11
CA CYS A 165 -0.69 -1.67 9.74
C CYS A 165 -0.50 -2.92 8.85
N VAL A 166 -1.53 -3.72 8.75
CA VAL A 166 -1.53 -5.06 8.16
C VAL A 166 -1.68 -4.99 6.65
N MET A 167 -2.62 -4.17 6.18
CA MET A 167 -2.84 -3.98 4.75
C MET A 167 -1.64 -3.32 4.08
N ASN A 168 -1.00 -2.36 4.76
CA ASN A 168 0.23 -1.74 4.26
C ASN A 168 1.33 -2.79 4.07
N ALA A 169 1.51 -3.71 5.04
CA ALA A 169 2.47 -4.80 4.95
C ALA A 169 2.11 -5.78 3.82
N GLY A 170 0.85 -6.18 3.72
CA GLY A 170 0.35 -7.07 2.68
C GLY A 170 0.56 -6.49 1.28
N TYR A 171 0.16 -5.24 1.04
CA TYR A 171 0.34 -4.57 -0.25
C TYR A 171 1.82 -4.49 -0.64
N SER A 172 2.68 -4.03 0.28
CA SER A 172 4.12 -3.95 0.04
C SER A 172 4.76 -5.30 -0.26
N SER A 173 4.29 -6.38 0.35
CA SER A 173 4.76 -7.75 0.07
C SER A 173 4.26 -8.29 -1.28
N GLY A 174 3.18 -7.74 -1.81
CA GLY A 174 2.59 -8.11 -3.09
C GLY A 174 3.25 -7.43 -4.29
N TRP A 175 3.72 -6.21 -4.07
CA TRP A 175 4.37 -5.40 -5.11
C TRP A 175 5.74 -5.98 -5.49
#